data_4cc96d6ff10efbff4e81b75c1430db29
#
_entry.id   4cc96d6ff10efbff4e81b75c1430db29
#
_cell.length_a   1.000
_cell.length_b   1.000
_cell.length_c   1.000
_cell.angle_alpha   90.00
_cell.angle_beta   90.00
_cell.angle_gamma   90.00
#
_symmetry.space_group_name_H-M   'P 1'
#
loop_
_entity.id
_entity.type
_entity.pdbx_description
1 polymer ?
#
loop_
_entity_poly.entity_id
_entity_poly.type
_entity_poly.pdbx_seq_one_letter_code
_entity_poly.pdbx_strand_id
1 'polypeptide(L)'
;RLFARKEWLETQLQINQEELKGLEGDFSDFDEGKEFANPEHPYSFDLDLFGRRSLFQAINRTCTHIGKETIARWMQEHLTEKTLIELRQQAVRDMSERHEFREQFRIMGTVNHGKISDEEEIRRWSESPSDLLQATWVKLALWGVPLINIVLLAGGLTGMCSMSWFGLVFMLFVIISFAIIKRATLVQQAYGEKLKTLNSYAKLIT
;
A
#
# COMPACT_ATOMS: atom_id res chain seq x y z
N ARG A 1 3.01 19.64 -7.75
CA ARG A 1 4.27 19.17 -8.39
C ARG A 1 5.51 19.65 -7.64
N LEU A 2 5.63 20.93 -7.26
CA LEU A 2 6.80 21.48 -6.55
C LEU A 2 6.99 20.83 -5.16
N PHE A 3 5.92 20.66 -4.38
CA PHE A 3 6.00 20.01 -3.07
C PHE A 3 6.49 18.54 -3.15
N ALA A 4 5.99 17.76 -4.09
CA ALA A 4 6.44 16.39 -4.28
C ALA A 4 7.91 16.30 -4.71
N ARG A 5 8.40 17.25 -5.53
CA ARG A 5 9.80 17.33 -5.91
C ARG A 5 10.69 17.74 -4.74
N LYS A 6 10.22 18.68 -3.91
CA LYS A 6 10.91 19.07 -2.69
C LYS A 6 11.07 17.87 -1.74
N GLU A 7 9.96 17.20 -1.41
CA GLU A 7 9.94 16.02 -0.56
C GLU A 7 10.89 14.93 -1.07
N TRP A 8 10.91 14.67 -2.38
CA TRP A 8 11.84 13.74 -3.01
C TRP A 8 13.30 14.11 -2.77
N LEU A 9 13.67 15.38 -3.03
CA LEU A 9 15.05 15.85 -2.89
C LEU A 9 15.50 15.89 -1.42
N GLU A 10 14.61 16.25 -0.50
CA GLU A 10 14.89 16.22 0.94
C GLU A 10 15.12 14.79 1.42
N THR A 11 14.32 13.83 0.97
CA THR A 11 14.48 12.40 1.27
C THR A 11 15.80 11.88 0.68
N GLN A 12 16.14 12.25 -0.55
CA GLN A 12 17.40 11.87 -1.17
C GLN A 12 18.59 12.39 -0.36
N LEU A 13 18.55 13.64 0.04
CA LEU A 13 19.59 14.24 0.85
C LEU A 13 19.74 13.53 2.20
N GLN A 14 18.63 13.25 2.87
CA GLN A 14 18.64 12.52 4.14
C GLN A 14 19.26 11.13 3.98
N ILE A 15 18.84 10.35 3.00
CA ILE A 15 19.37 9.01 2.72
C ILE A 15 20.89 9.05 2.50
N ASN A 16 21.39 10.01 1.73
CA ASN A 16 22.82 10.14 1.48
C ASN A 16 23.60 10.57 2.73
N GLN A 17 23.03 11.41 3.59
CA GLN A 17 23.63 11.77 4.88
C GLN A 17 23.72 10.57 5.83
N GLU A 18 22.65 9.74 5.90
CA GLU A 18 22.67 8.51 6.68
C GLU A 18 23.73 7.52 6.18
N GLU A 19 23.89 7.37 4.85
CA GLU A 19 24.93 6.52 4.29
C GLU A 19 26.35 7.02 4.55
N LEU A 20 26.57 8.34 4.52
CA LEU A 20 27.86 8.92 4.89
C LEU A 20 28.23 8.59 6.35
N LYS A 21 27.29 8.72 7.28
CA LYS A 21 27.51 8.29 8.68
C LYS A 21 27.79 6.78 8.77
N GLY A 22 27.05 5.98 8.01
CA GLY A 22 27.25 4.53 7.93
C GLY A 22 28.66 4.16 7.45
N LEU A 23 29.23 4.91 6.49
CA LEU A 23 30.62 4.72 6.04
C LEU A 23 31.64 5.07 7.12
N GLU A 24 31.33 5.97 8.06
CA GLU A 24 32.14 6.29 9.25
C GLU A 24 31.96 5.28 10.38
N GLY A 25 31.04 4.27 10.18
CA GLY A 25 30.76 3.23 11.19
C GLY A 25 29.65 3.60 12.17
N ASP A 26 28.96 4.71 11.96
CA ASP A 26 27.78 5.07 12.75
C ASP A 26 26.49 4.61 12.05
N PHE A 27 25.89 3.55 12.58
CA PHE A 27 24.66 2.96 12.07
C PHE A 27 23.42 3.37 12.89
N SER A 28 23.53 4.37 13.78
CA SER A 28 22.46 4.74 14.71
C SER A 28 21.16 5.21 14.05
N ASP A 29 21.24 5.73 12.82
CA ASP A 29 20.09 6.19 12.05
C ASP A 29 19.32 5.03 11.36
N PHE A 30 19.89 3.82 11.35
CA PHE A 30 19.26 2.66 10.73
C PHE A 30 18.48 1.82 11.75
N ASP A 31 17.44 1.17 11.26
CA ASP A 31 16.57 0.32 12.08
C ASP A 31 17.33 -0.88 12.66
N GLU A 32 17.20 -1.08 13.96
CA GLU A 32 17.88 -2.12 14.73
C GLU A 32 17.27 -3.53 14.57
N GLY A 33 16.03 -3.67 14.08
CA GLY A 33 15.34 -4.95 13.96
C GLY A 33 15.08 -5.66 15.30
N LYS A 34 14.91 -4.92 16.39
CA LYS A 34 14.68 -5.48 17.74
C LYS A 34 13.55 -6.49 17.80
N GLU A 35 12.50 -6.28 17.03
CA GLU A 35 11.34 -7.14 16.95
C GLU A 35 11.62 -8.56 16.44
N PHE A 36 12.76 -8.75 15.77
CA PHE A 36 13.20 -10.04 15.27
C PHE A 36 14.16 -10.77 16.23
N ALA A 37 14.55 -10.13 17.32
CA ALA A 37 15.39 -10.74 18.32
C ALA A 37 14.66 -11.89 19.02
N ASN A 38 15.17 -13.10 18.89
CA ASN A 38 14.64 -14.29 19.54
C ASN A 38 15.75 -14.99 20.32
N PRO A 39 15.73 -14.96 21.67
CA PRO A 39 16.72 -15.62 22.50
C PRO A 39 16.76 -17.16 22.35
N GLU A 40 15.66 -17.75 21.91
CA GLU A 40 15.56 -19.21 21.70
C GLU A 40 16.13 -19.66 20.34
N HIS A 41 16.49 -18.70 19.48
CA HIS A 41 17.06 -19.02 18.17
C HIS A 41 18.52 -19.52 18.32
N PRO A 42 18.92 -20.60 17.61
CA PRO A 42 20.19 -21.29 17.85
C PRO A 42 21.45 -20.42 17.81
N TYR A 43 21.44 -19.31 17.07
CA TYR A 43 22.65 -18.48 16.89
C TYR A 43 22.41 -16.97 16.79
N SER A 44 21.15 -16.52 16.63
CA SER A 44 20.87 -15.11 16.34
C SER A 44 21.26 -14.17 17.49
N PHE A 45 21.16 -14.66 18.72
CA PHE A 45 21.54 -13.91 19.91
C PHE A 45 23.06 -13.90 20.11
N ASP A 46 23.72 -15.05 19.94
CA ASP A 46 25.17 -15.18 20.12
C ASP A 46 25.98 -14.39 19.07
N LEU A 47 25.38 -14.21 17.88
CA LEU A 47 26.00 -13.46 16.78
C LEU A 47 25.57 -11.97 16.72
N ASP A 48 24.82 -11.48 17.70
CA ASP A 48 24.30 -10.11 17.72
C ASP A 48 23.63 -9.71 16.40
N LEU A 49 22.78 -10.61 15.86
CA LEU A 49 22.16 -10.38 14.54
C LEU A 49 21.17 -9.22 14.57
N PHE A 50 20.48 -8.99 15.69
CA PHE A 50 19.43 -7.97 15.83
C PHE A 50 19.67 -7.09 17.06
N GLY A 51 19.22 -5.85 16.99
CA GLY A 51 19.36 -4.89 18.06
C GLY A 51 20.38 -3.80 17.75
N ARG A 52 20.72 -3.03 18.76
CA ARG A 52 21.67 -1.91 18.62
C ARG A 52 23.07 -2.39 18.28
N ARG A 53 23.69 -1.79 17.27
CA ARG A 53 25.02 -2.15 16.74
C ARG A 53 25.11 -3.57 16.18
N SER A 54 23.98 -4.14 15.80
CA SER A 54 23.89 -5.48 15.23
C SER A 54 24.28 -5.51 13.75
N LEU A 55 24.46 -6.72 13.23
CA LEU A 55 24.66 -6.93 11.81
C LEU A 55 23.45 -6.46 11.00
N PHE A 56 22.22 -6.71 11.49
CA PHE A 56 21.00 -6.23 10.85
C PHE A 56 21.02 -4.70 10.71
N GLN A 57 21.30 -3.96 11.78
CA GLN A 57 21.36 -2.50 11.74
C GLN A 57 22.41 -2.00 10.74
N ALA A 58 23.55 -2.65 10.65
CA ALA A 58 24.61 -2.27 9.72
C ALA A 58 24.24 -2.46 8.25
N ILE A 59 23.46 -3.50 7.90
CA ILE A 59 23.15 -3.83 6.50
C ILE A 59 21.72 -3.49 6.06
N ASN A 60 20.79 -3.28 7.01
CA ASN A 60 19.40 -3.00 6.66
C ASN A 60 19.26 -1.64 5.98
N ARG A 61 18.81 -1.68 4.73
CA ARG A 61 18.46 -0.51 3.89
C ARG A 61 17.07 -0.66 3.32
N THR A 62 16.25 -1.52 3.93
CA THR A 62 14.89 -1.78 3.47
C THR A 62 13.98 -0.60 3.76
N CYS A 63 13.10 -0.29 2.82
CA CYS A 63 12.11 0.78 2.92
C CYS A 63 10.67 0.24 2.98
N THR A 64 10.52 -1.10 3.06
CA THR A 64 9.22 -1.76 3.14
C THR A 64 9.21 -2.78 4.27
N HIS A 65 8.04 -3.04 4.86
CA HIS A 65 7.90 -4.02 5.93
C HIS A 65 8.28 -5.43 5.47
N ILE A 66 7.81 -5.83 4.29
CA ILE A 66 8.14 -7.14 3.68
C ILE A 66 9.64 -7.29 3.44
N GLY A 67 10.30 -6.22 2.95
CA GLY A 67 11.74 -6.23 2.75
C GLY A 67 12.48 -6.42 4.07
N LYS A 68 12.03 -5.74 5.12
CA LYS A 68 12.58 -5.85 6.47
C LYS A 68 12.44 -7.27 7.04
N GLU A 69 11.24 -7.85 6.96
CA GLU A 69 10.99 -9.23 7.37
C GLU A 69 11.80 -10.24 6.54
N THR A 70 11.92 -9.99 5.24
CA THR A 70 12.66 -10.88 4.34
C THR A 70 14.15 -10.93 4.68
N ILE A 71 14.80 -9.77 4.94
CA ILE A 71 16.21 -9.75 5.33
C ILE A 71 16.41 -10.36 6.71
N ALA A 72 15.51 -10.13 7.67
CA ALA A 72 15.54 -10.75 8.99
C ALA A 72 15.46 -12.28 8.88
N ARG A 73 14.52 -12.79 8.09
CA ARG A 73 14.38 -14.22 7.82
C ARG A 73 15.63 -14.80 7.14
N TRP A 74 16.23 -14.11 6.19
CA TRP A 74 17.46 -14.56 5.53
C TRP A 74 18.65 -14.65 6.47
N MET A 75 18.67 -13.88 7.53
CA MET A 75 19.69 -13.95 8.56
C MET A 75 19.45 -15.07 9.57
N GLN A 76 18.19 -15.41 9.81
CA GLN A 76 17.79 -16.50 10.73
C GLN A 76 17.75 -17.86 10.04
N GLU A 77 17.40 -17.93 8.76
CA GLU A 77 17.24 -19.16 8.00
C GLU A 77 18.35 -19.28 6.96
N HIS A 78 19.21 -20.28 7.08
CA HIS A 78 20.26 -20.54 6.11
C HIS A 78 19.73 -21.43 4.96
N LEU A 79 20.21 -21.14 3.75
CA LEU A 79 19.95 -21.98 2.59
C LEU A 79 20.91 -23.16 2.58
N THR A 80 20.38 -24.36 2.32
CA THR A 80 21.14 -25.61 2.20
C THR A 80 21.34 -26.03 0.74
N GLU A 81 20.47 -25.58 -0.16
CA GLU A 81 20.53 -25.93 -1.57
C GLU A 81 21.51 -25.03 -2.33
N LYS A 82 22.52 -25.62 -2.95
CA LYS A 82 23.58 -24.91 -3.70
C LYS A 82 23.01 -23.99 -4.78
N THR A 83 22.04 -24.47 -5.56
CA THR A 83 21.45 -23.71 -6.67
C THR A 83 20.78 -22.42 -6.18
N LEU A 84 20.06 -22.48 -5.07
CA LEU A 84 19.41 -21.32 -4.47
C LEU A 84 20.42 -20.33 -3.90
N ILE A 85 21.53 -20.83 -3.33
CA ILE A 85 22.62 -19.98 -2.84
C ILE A 85 23.26 -19.23 -4.00
N GLU A 86 23.60 -19.92 -5.09
CA GLU A 86 24.22 -19.33 -6.28
C GLU A 86 23.30 -18.28 -6.94
N LEU A 87 22.01 -18.58 -7.09
CA LEU A 87 21.02 -17.62 -7.61
C LEU A 87 20.91 -16.38 -6.73
N ARG A 88 20.89 -16.54 -5.41
CA ARG A 88 20.85 -15.40 -4.48
C ARG A 88 22.12 -14.56 -4.59
N GLN A 89 23.29 -15.18 -4.65
CA GLN A 89 24.56 -14.47 -4.82
C GLN A 89 24.62 -13.70 -6.13
N GLN A 90 24.12 -14.29 -7.22
CA GLN A 90 24.03 -13.63 -8.52
C GLN A 90 23.09 -12.41 -8.47
N ALA A 91 21.91 -12.55 -7.86
CA ALA A 91 20.97 -11.45 -7.68
C ALA A 91 21.54 -10.30 -6.85
N VAL A 92 22.24 -10.62 -5.76
CA VAL A 92 22.93 -9.61 -4.93
C VAL A 92 24.02 -8.90 -5.72
N ARG A 93 24.80 -9.62 -6.54
CA ARG A 93 25.84 -9.03 -7.39
C ARG A 93 25.23 -8.10 -8.43
N ASP A 94 24.18 -8.53 -9.15
CA ASP A 94 23.47 -7.70 -10.14
C ASP A 94 22.92 -6.42 -9.50
N MET A 95 22.30 -6.53 -8.32
CA MET A 95 21.78 -5.37 -7.59
C MET A 95 22.87 -4.47 -7.03
N SER A 96 24.06 -5.02 -6.71
CA SER A 96 25.17 -4.21 -6.19
C SER A 96 25.70 -3.19 -7.21
N GLU A 97 25.61 -3.51 -8.49
CA GLU A 97 26.05 -2.66 -9.60
C GLU A 97 25.00 -1.59 -9.99
N ARG A 98 23.73 -1.76 -9.59
CA ARG A 98 22.63 -0.87 -9.97
C ARG A 98 22.39 0.24 -8.94
N HIS A 99 23.36 1.14 -8.76
CA HIS A 99 23.30 2.19 -7.73
C HIS A 99 22.08 3.11 -7.86
N GLU A 100 21.82 3.64 -9.06
CA GLU A 100 20.70 4.55 -9.32
C GLU A 100 19.35 3.90 -9.01
N PHE A 101 19.17 2.64 -9.45
CA PHE A 101 17.94 1.90 -9.17
C PHE A 101 17.71 1.72 -7.67
N ARG A 102 18.75 1.31 -6.92
CA ARG A 102 18.65 1.12 -5.46
C ARG A 102 18.31 2.41 -4.72
N GLU A 103 18.97 3.51 -5.11
CA GLU A 103 18.71 4.83 -4.53
C GLU A 103 17.27 5.28 -4.81
N GLN A 104 16.84 5.25 -6.07
CA GLN A 104 15.48 5.64 -6.47
C GLN A 104 14.41 4.77 -5.78
N PHE A 105 14.65 3.47 -5.70
CA PHE A 105 13.74 2.55 -5.02
C PHE A 105 13.63 2.89 -3.53
N ARG A 106 14.74 3.17 -2.86
CA ARG A 106 14.77 3.54 -1.44
C ARG A 106 14.08 4.89 -1.19
N ILE A 107 14.35 5.91 -2.02
CA ILE A 107 13.68 7.21 -1.92
C ILE A 107 12.16 7.02 -2.09
N MET A 108 11.74 6.28 -3.12
CA MET A 108 10.33 6.00 -3.39
C MET A 108 9.66 5.30 -2.21
N GLY A 109 10.31 4.29 -1.64
CA GLY A 109 9.82 3.57 -0.48
C GLY A 109 9.69 4.46 0.75
N THR A 110 10.68 5.31 0.99
CA THR A 110 10.69 6.22 2.15
C THR A 110 9.62 7.31 2.02
N VAL A 111 9.49 7.97 0.86
CA VAL A 111 8.44 8.99 0.60
C VAL A 111 7.02 8.40 0.73
N ASN A 112 6.86 7.12 0.40
CA ASN A 112 5.57 6.45 0.48
C ASN A 112 5.43 5.58 1.74
N HIS A 113 6.38 5.62 2.65
CA HIS A 113 6.33 4.89 3.92
C HIS A 113 5.06 5.29 4.71
N GLY A 114 4.30 4.30 5.19
CA GLY A 114 3.03 4.51 5.86
C GLY A 114 1.81 4.67 4.94
N LYS A 115 1.99 4.87 3.62
CA LYS A 115 0.88 4.87 2.65
C LYS A 115 0.53 3.47 2.16
N ILE A 116 1.45 2.53 2.30
CA ILE A 116 1.25 1.08 2.09
C ILE A 116 1.33 0.43 3.48
N SER A 117 0.35 0.75 4.33
CA SER A 117 0.26 0.15 5.64
C SER A 117 -0.30 -1.22 5.54
N ASP A 118 0.00 -2.25 5.26
CA ASP A 118 -0.47 -3.61 5.29
C ASP A 118 -0.70 -4.23 3.91
N GLU A 119 0.26 -5.06 3.53
CA GLU A 119 0.08 -6.08 2.49
C GLU A 119 -1.19 -6.90 2.74
N GLU A 120 -1.47 -7.24 4.00
CA GLU A 120 -2.71 -7.91 4.38
C GLU A 120 -3.96 -7.09 4.06
N GLU A 121 -3.92 -5.77 4.19
CA GLU A 121 -5.05 -4.91 3.84
C GLU A 121 -5.25 -4.86 2.31
N ILE A 122 -4.15 -4.78 1.54
CA ILE A 122 -4.20 -4.84 0.07
C ILE A 122 -4.67 -6.23 -0.38
N ARG A 123 -4.17 -7.29 0.24
CA ARG A 123 -4.59 -8.67 -0.06
C ARG A 123 -6.05 -8.90 0.29
N ARG A 124 -6.49 -8.53 1.49
CA ARG A 124 -7.90 -8.59 1.90
C ARG A 124 -8.79 -7.79 0.96
N TRP A 125 -8.32 -6.64 0.49
CA TRP A 125 -9.06 -5.85 -0.49
C TRP A 125 -9.11 -6.54 -1.86
N SER A 126 -8.01 -7.10 -2.35
CA SER A 126 -7.99 -7.81 -3.64
C SER A 126 -8.82 -9.09 -3.62
N GLU A 127 -8.91 -9.74 -2.46
CA GLU A 127 -9.69 -10.95 -2.22
C GLU A 127 -11.16 -10.64 -1.85
N SER A 128 -11.44 -9.40 -1.40
CA SER A 128 -12.81 -9.02 -1.05
C SER A 128 -13.66 -8.86 -2.31
N PRO A 129 -14.69 -9.70 -2.50
CA PRO A 129 -15.58 -9.57 -3.65
C PRO A 129 -16.24 -8.19 -3.60
N SER A 130 -16.37 -7.54 -4.75
CA SER A 130 -17.13 -6.30 -4.90
C SER A 130 -18.65 -6.58 -4.81
N ASP A 131 -19.06 -7.16 -3.67
CA ASP A 131 -20.43 -7.65 -3.44
C ASP A 131 -21.51 -6.59 -3.66
N LEU A 132 -21.17 -5.32 -3.43
CA LEU A 132 -22.14 -4.22 -3.57
C LEU A 132 -22.61 -4.01 -5.02
N LEU A 133 -21.76 -4.23 -6.02
CA LEU A 133 -22.12 -4.07 -7.43
C LEU A 133 -22.64 -5.37 -8.08
N GLN A 134 -22.34 -6.51 -7.47
CA GLN A 134 -22.79 -7.83 -7.96
C GLN A 134 -24.15 -8.23 -7.38
N ALA A 135 -24.59 -7.61 -6.29
CA ALA A 135 -25.87 -7.90 -5.68
C ALA A 135 -27.01 -7.60 -6.67
N THR A 136 -27.78 -8.61 -6.99
CA THR A 136 -28.88 -8.57 -7.97
C THR A 136 -29.91 -7.48 -7.63
N TRP A 137 -30.13 -7.22 -6.34
CA TRP A 137 -31.03 -6.18 -5.86
C TRP A 137 -30.55 -4.76 -6.20
N VAL A 138 -29.21 -4.51 -6.24
CA VAL A 138 -28.66 -3.21 -6.63
C VAL A 138 -28.89 -2.94 -8.10
N LYS A 139 -28.74 -3.95 -8.96
CA LYS A 139 -29.05 -3.85 -10.39
C LYS A 139 -30.54 -3.60 -10.61
N LEU A 140 -31.40 -4.30 -9.85
CA LEU A 140 -32.86 -4.10 -9.91
C LEU A 140 -33.25 -2.68 -9.43
N ALA A 141 -32.63 -2.20 -8.36
CA ALA A 141 -32.85 -0.84 -7.84
C ALA A 141 -32.39 0.24 -8.83
N LEU A 142 -31.25 0.01 -9.49
CA LEU A 142 -30.66 0.97 -10.44
C LEU A 142 -31.59 1.24 -11.65
N TRP A 143 -32.35 0.23 -12.10
CA TRP A 143 -33.31 0.34 -13.20
C TRP A 143 -34.73 0.60 -12.71
N GLY A 144 -35.13 -0.03 -11.60
CA GLY A 144 -36.50 0.05 -11.10
C GLY A 144 -36.85 1.42 -10.53
N VAL A 145 -35.94 2.04 -9.79
CA VAL A 145 -36.23 3.35 -9.14
C VAL A 145 -36.44 4.48 -10.15
N PRO A 146 -35.60 4.66 -11.21
CA PRO A 146 -35.87 5.64 -12.25
C PRO A 146 -37.19 5.39 -12.98
N LEU A 147 -37.50 4.12 -13.26
CA LEU A 147 -38.73 3.75 -13.95
C LEU A 147 -39.99 4.10 -13.12
N ILE A 148 -39.97 3.82 -11.82
CA ILE A 148 -41.05 4.22 -10.89
C ILE A 148 -41.22 5.74 -10.87
N ASN A 149 -40.12 6.51 -10.83
CA ASN A 149 -40.18 7.97 -10.85
C ASN A 149 -40.80 8.50 -12.16
N ILE A 150 -40.48 7.90 -13.32
CA ILE A 150 -41.05 8.29 -14.60
C ILE A 150 -42.56 7.99 -14.61
N VAL A 151 -42.99 6.84 -14.11
CA VAL A 151 -44.42 6.47 -14.04
C VAL A 151 -45.17 7.40 -13.11
N LEU A 152 -44.65 7.75 -11.95
CA LEU A 152 -45.26 8.68 -11.02
C LEU A 152 -45.34 10.10 -11.58
N LEU A 153 -44.32 10.54 -12.32
CA LEU A 153 -44.34 11.82 -13.00
C LEU A 153 -45.45 11.86 -14.07
N ALA A 154 -45.52 10.83 -14.90
CA ALA A 154 -46.55 10.74 -15.91
C ALA A 154 -47.99 10.69 -15.31
N GLY A 155 -48.16 9.92 -14.21
CA GLY A 155 -49.45 9.87 -13.49
C GLY A 155 -49.80 11.21 -12.81
N GLY A 156 -48.83 11.96 -12.33
CA GLY A 156 -49.03 13.32 -11.81
C GLY A 156 -49.44 14.33 -12.88
N LEU A 157 -48.83 14.26 -14.06
CA LEU A 157 -49.19 15.12 -15.20
C LEU A 157 -50.58 14.83 -15.81
N THR A 158 -50.98 13.57 -15.75
CA THR A 158 -52.33 13.17 -16.24
C THR A 158 -53.44 13.36 -15.19
N GLY A 159 -53.07 13.81 -13.98
CA GLY A 159 -54.03 14.02 -12.89
C GLY A 159 -54.51 12.74 -12.21
N MET A 160 -53.94 11.58 -12.55
CA MET A 160 -54.31 10.28 -11.94
C MET A 160 -53.72 10.12 -10.53
N CYS A 161 -52.58 10.77 -10.24
CA CYS A 161 -51.90 10.74 -8.93
C CYS A 161 -51.59 12.15 -8.46
N SER A 162 -51.53 12.34 -7.14
CA SER A 162 -51.09 13.62 -6.58
C SER A 162 -49.58 13.81 -6.85
N MET A 163 -49.22 14.97 -7.38
CA MET A 163 -47.84 15.38 -7.66
C MET A 163 -46.93 15.32 -6.40
N SER A 164 -47.53 15.37 -5.22
CA SER A 164 -46.82 15.25 -3.92
C SER A 164 -46.15 13.88 -3.75
N TRP A 165 -46.74 12.80 -4.26
CA TRP A 165 -46.15 11.46 -4.20
C TRP A 165 -44.86 11.35 -5.02
N PHE A 166 -44.87 11.91 -6.22
CA PHE A 166 -43.65 12.00 -7.04
C PHE A 166 -42.55 12.74 -6.32
N GLY A 167 -42.85 13.93 -5.76
CA GLY A 167 -41.88 14.73 -5.02
C GLY A 167 -41.23 13.98 -3.84
N LEU A 168 -42.04 13.24 -3.07
CA LEU A 168 -41.60 12.47 -1.91
C LEU A 168 -40.70 11.31 -2.35
N VAL A 169 -41.07 10.52 -3.32
CA VAL A 169 -40.27 9.37 -3.82
C VAL A 169 -38.99 9.85 -4.48
N PHE A 170 -39.04 10.94 -5.23
CA PHE A 170 -37.87 11.54 -5.85
C PHE A 170 -36.87 12.05 -4.81
N MET A 171 -37.34 12.76 -3.76
CA MET A 171 -36.49 13.24 -2.68
C MET A 171 -35.80 12.10 -1.95
N LEU A 172 -36.54 11.04 -1.65
CA LEU A 172 -36.00 9.83 -1.01
C LEU A 172 -34.93 9.16 -1.88
N PHE A 173 -35.13 9.09 -3.18
CA PHE A 173 -34.16 8.59 -4.15
C PHE A 173 -32.87 9.42 -4.16
N VAL A 174 -32.99 10.76 -4.16
CA VAL A 174 -31.84 11.67 -4.12
C VAL A 174 -31.02 11.47 -2.84
N ILE A 175 -31.68 11.36 -1.68
CA ILE A 175 -31.02 11.14 -0.40
C ILE A 175 -30.25 9.81 -0.40
N ILE A 176 -30.88 8.73 -0.84
CA ILE A 176 -30.23 7.41 -0.91
C ILE A 176 -29.06 7.42 -1.90
N SER A 177 -29.23 8.02 -3.08
CA SER A 177 -28.18 8.15 -4.08
C SER A 177 -26.98 8.93 -3.53
N PHE A 178 -27.23 10.03 -2.86
CA PHE A 178 -26.17 10.83 -2.22
C PHE A 178 -25.40 10.04 -1.15
N ALA A 179 -26.10 9.27 -0.32
CA ALA A 179 -25.48 8.42 0.69
C ALA A 179 -24.58 7.33 0.06
N ILE A 180 -25.04 6.70 -1.03
CA ILE A 180 -24.27 5.69 -1.78
C ILE A 180 -23.03 6.32 -2.42
N ILE A 181 -23.19 7.46 -3.10
CA ILE A 181 -22.10 8.17 -3.77
C ILE A 181 -21.05 8.59 -2.74
N LYS A 182 -21.46 9.17 -1.61
CA LYS A 182 -20.54 9.57 -0.53
C LYS A 182 -19.72 8.38 -0.03
N ARG A 183 -20.37 7.22 0.19
CA ARG A 183 -19.69 6.00 0.61
C ARG A 183 -18.71 5.47 -0.44
N ALA A 184 -19.11 5.46 -1.71
CA ALA A 184 -18.25 5.05 -2.83
C ALA A 184 -17.04 5.97 -3.00
N THR A 185 -17.23 7.28 -2.85
CA THR A 185 -16.14 8.27 -2.95
C THR A 185 -15.12 8.11 -1.82
N LEU A 186 -15.56 7.85 -0.58
CA LEU A 186 -14.66 7.59 0.54
C LEU A 186 -13.80 6.33 0.30
N VAL A 187 -14.40 5.27 -0.19
CA VAL A 187 -13.71 4.03 -0.56
C VAL A 187 -12.71 4.31 -1.70
N GLN A 188 -13.13 5.01 -2.75
CA GLN A 188 -12.27 5.34 -3.89
C GLN A 188 -11.09 6.24 -3.50
N GLN A 189 -11.27 7.19 -2.58
CA GLN A 189 -10.17 8.03 -2.08
C GLN A 189 -9.16 7.21 -1.27
N ALA A 190 -9.62 6.34 -0.37
CA ALA A 190 -8.75 5.49 0.44
C ALA A 190 -7.86 4.57 -0.42
N TYR A 191 -8.37 4.06 -1.55
CA TYR A 191 -7.63 3.17 -2.44
C TYR A 191 -6.86 3.89 -3.55
N GLY A 192 -7.27 5.08 -3.95
CA GLY A 192 -6.62 5.85 -5.00
C GLY A 192 -5.17 6.21 -4.68
N GLU A 193 -4.87 6.53 -3.43
CA GLU A 193 -3.50 6.77 -2.98
C GLU A 193 -2.65 5.49 -3.00
N LYS A 194 -3.20 4.37 -2.54
CA LYS A 194 -2.52 3.06 -2.54
C LYS A 194 -2.18 2.61 -3.97
N LEU A 195 -3.13 2.73 -4.90
CA LEU A 195 -2.92 2.42 -6.32
C LEU A 195 -1.87 3.33 -6.97
N LYS A 196 -1.85 4.61 -6.62
CA LYS A 196 -0.84 5.55 -7.12
C LYS A 196 0.56 5.16 -6.66
N THR A 197 0.71 4.72 -5.43
CA THR A 197 1.99 4.26 -4.88
C THR A 197 2.44 2.97 -5.56
N LEU A 198 1.55 1.98 -5.70
CA LEU A 198 1.87 0.74 -6.44
C LEU A 198 2.28 1.02 -7.89
N ASN A 199 1.59 1.94 -8.57
CA ASN A 199 1.95 2.34 -9.94
C ASN A 199 3.31 3.05 -10.00
N SER A 200 3.70 3.75 -8.94
CA SER A 200 5.03 4.36 -8.85
C SER A 200 6.14 3.29 -8.74
N TYR A 201 5.94 2.26 -7.93
CA TYR A 201 6.86 1.11 -7.86
C TYR A 201 6.91 0.33 -9.18
N ALA A 202 5.76 0.09 -9.81
CA ALA A 202 5.70 -0.59 -11.10
C ALA A 202 6.54 0.12 -12.17
N LYS A 203 6.53 1.47 -12.20
CA LYS A 203 7.34 2.28 -13.12
C LYS A 203 8.84 2.23 -12.88
N LEU A 204 9.29 1.85 -11.68
CA LEU A 204 10.72 1.66 -11.40
C LEU A 204 11.22 0.30 -11.88
N ILE A 205 10.31 -0.68 -12.01
CA ILE A 205 10.64 -2.06 -12.38
C ILE A 205 10.57 -2.26 -13.90
N THR A 206 9.81 -1.42 -14.60
CA THR A 206 9.69 -1.45 -16.09
C THR A 206 10.67 -0.52 -16.76
#